data_a1897ab6d160c8d53b60c453a4762bee
#
_entry.id   a1897ab6d160c8d53b60c453a4762bee
#
_cell.length_a   1.000
_cell.length_b   1.000
_cell.length_c   1.000
_cell.angle_alpha   90.00
_cell.angle_beta   90.00
_cell.angle_gamma   90.00
#
_symmetry.space_group_name_H-M   'P 1'
#
loop_
_entity.id
_entity.type
_entity.pdbx_description
1 polymer ?
#
loop_
_entity_poly.entity_id
_entity_poly.type
_entity_poly.pdbx_seq_one_letter_code
_entity_poly.pdbx_strand_id
1 'polypeptide(L)'
;MRNIFVRYRIGRTFMLTYRKDIFMQDFVHLHVHTQYSLLDGQASVSRLVDKAMKDGMKGIAVTDHGNMFGIKEFTNYVNKKNGGPKGEIKDLKKRIAGIESGEIACEDKEAEIAACKEKIAEAENKLFKPIIGCEMYVARRTMDKKEGKPDQSGYHLIVLAKNEKGYHNLIKLVSRAWTMGYYMRPRTDRNELEKYHEGLIVCSACIGGEIPKK
;
A
#
# COMPACT_ATOMS: atom_id res chain seq x y z
N MET A 1 12.28 12.37 -6.66
CA MET A 1 13.74 12.27 -6.74
C MET A 1 14.31 12.49 -5.36
N ARG A 2 14.95 11.50 -4.76
CA ARG A 2 15.78 11.72 -3.56
C ARG A 2 17.19 12.03 -4.03
N ASN A 3 17.70 13.17 -3.60
CA ASN A 3 19.08 13.54 -3.83
C ASN A 3 19.95 12.71 -2.88
N ILE A 4 20.73 11.76 -3.42
CA ILE A 4 21.74 11.07 -2.64
C ILE A 4 23.07 11.79 -2.88
N PHE A 5 23.56 12.45 -1.83
CA PHE A 5 24.85 13.08 -1.84
C PHE A 5 25.91 12.02 -1.49
N VAL A 6 26.77 11.73 -2.44
CA VAL A 6 27.94 10.88 -2.19
C VAL A 6 29.11 11.79 -1.83
N ARG A 7 29.70 11.57 -0.66
CA ARG A 7 30.78 12.39 -0.12
C ARG A 7 32.13 11.79 -0.52
N TYR A 8 32.85 12.49 -1.39
CA TYR A 8 34.23 12.13 -1.74
C TYR A 8 35.21 13.10 -1.09
N ARG A 9 36.34 12.56 -0.61
CA ARG A 9 37.44 13.37 -0.06
C ARG A 9 38.50 13.51 -1.14
N ILE A 10 38.73 14.73 -1.61
CA ILE A 10 39.82 15.09 -2.50
C ILE A 10 40.68 16.09 -1.76
N GLY A 11 41.81 15.63 -1.20
CA GLY A 11 42.66 16.46 -0.34
C GLY A 11 41.95 16.91 0.97
N ARG A 12 41.99 18.20 1.28
CA ARG A 12 41.31 18.79 2.44
C ARG A 12 39.88 19.28 2.15
N THR A 13 39.43 19.18 0.91
CA THR A 13 38.13 19.67 0.48
C THR A 13 37.16 18.50 0.29
N PHE A 14 35.94 18.65 0.79
CA PHE A 14 34.84 17.70 0.52
C PHE A 14 34.02 18.20 -0.67
N MET A 15 33.95 17.41 -1.71
CA MET A 15 33.08 17.66 -2.86
C MET A 15 31.82 16.81 -2.74
N LEU A 16 30.67 17.45 -2.72
CA LEU A 16 29.37 16.80 -2.79
C LEU A 16 28.99 16.66 -4.26
N THR A 17 29.05 15.46 -4.80
CA THR A 17 28.57 15.18 -6.14
C THR A 17 27.15 14.65 -6.09
N TYR A 18 26.32 15.25 -6.91
CA TYR A 18 24.94 14.81 -7.15
C TYR A 18 24.94 13.67 -8.14
N ARG A 19 24.55 12.48 -7.75
CA ARG A 19 24.27 11.38 -8.68
C ARG A 19 22.80 11.39 -9.06
N LYS A 20 22.52 11.67 -10.33
CA LYS A 20 21.19 11.71 -10.91
C LYS A 20 20.56 10.32 -11.13
N ASP A 21 21.34 9.26 -10.98
CA ASP A 21 21.02 7.94 -11.52
C ASP A 21 20.71 6.86 -10.47
N ILE A 22 20.56 7.21 -9.20
CA ILE A 22 20.05 6.25 -8.21
C ILE A 22 18.53 6.36 -8.21
N PHE A 23 17.90 5.72 -9.18
CA PHE A 23 16.47 5.43 -9.15
C PHE A 23 16.21 4.49 -7.98
N MET A 24 15.57 5.00 -6.95
CA MET A 24 14.92 4.13 -5.95
C MET A 24 13.63 3.59 -6.59
N GLN A 25 13.76 2.71 -7.59
CA GLN A 25 12.64 2.15 -8.34
C GLN A 25 11.71 1.30 -7.48
N ASP A 26 12.20 0.82 -6.35
CA ASP A 26 11.49 -0.16 -5.51
C ASP A 26 10.98 0.41 -4.18
N PHE A 27 11.00 1.73 -4.00
CA PHE A 27 10.48 2.34 -2.77
C PHE A 27 8.97 2.52 -2.82
N VAL A 28 8.30 2.10 -1.75
CA VAL A 28 6.86 2.26 -1.54
C VAL A 28 6.60 2.74 -0.11
N HIS A 29 5.79 3.79 0.05
CA HIS A 29 5.33 4.21 1.36
C HIS A 29 4.28 3.23 1.90
N LEU A 30 4.53 2.67 3.09
CA LEU A 30 3.64 1.72 3.76
C LEU A 30 2.86 2.34 4.92
N HIS A 31 3.12 3.59 5.30
CA HIS A 31 2.44 4.33 6.35
C HIS A 31 2.10 5.73 5.84
N VAL A 32 0.85 5.94 5.44
CA VAL A 32 0.39 7.18 4.80
C VAL A 32 -1.02 7.51 5.27
N HIS A 33 -1.23 8.76 5.65
CA HIS A 33 -2.52 9.30 6.04
C HIS A 33 -3.13 10.14 4.93
N THR A 34 -4.42 9.92 4.66
CA THR A 34 -5.19 10.70 3.71
C THR A 34 -6.09 11.71 4.43
N GLN A 35 -6.86 12.46 3.69
CA GLN A 35 -7.92 13.35 4.21
C GLN A 35 -8.91 12.66 5.16
N TYR A 36 -8.94 11.33 5.19
CA TYR A 36 -9.78 10.54 6.10
C TYR A 36 -9.16 10.35 7.49
N SER A 37 -7.92 10.76 7.69
CA SER A 37 -7.30 10.99 9.01
C SER A 37 -7.61 12.41 9.47
N LEU A 38 -8.83 12.64 9.93
CA LEU A 38 -9.51 13.94 10.01
C LEU A 38 -8.76 15.07 10.73
N LEU A 39 -7.84 14.77 11.66
CA LEU A 39 -7.15 15.79 12.45
C LEU A 39 -5.79 16.19 11.87
N ASP A 40 -5.17 15.34 11.06
CA ASP A 40 -3.79 15.53 10.59
C ASP A 40 -3.55 15.14 9.13
N GLY A 41 -4.48 14.42 8.50
CA GLY A 41 -4.40 14.05 7.09
C GLY A 41 -4.89 15.15 6.15
N GLN A 42 -3.96 15.80 5.44
CA GLN A 42 -4.30 16.88 4.49
C GLN A 42 -4.38 16.39 3.04
N ALA A 43 -3.70 15.30 2.72
CA ALA A 43 -3.55 14.87 1.34
C ALA A 43 -4.79 14.14 0.82
N SER A 44 -5.36 14.60 -0.29
CA SER A 44 -6.43 13.86 -0.97
C SER A 44 -5.87 12.58 -1.60
N VAL A 45 -6.70 11.54 -1.64
CA VAL A 45 -6.36 10.25 -2.23
C VAL A 45 -5.81 10.40 -3.65
N SER A 46 -6.45 11.18 -4.50
CA SER A 46 -6.03 11.38 -5.88
C SER A 46 -4.63 12.02 -5.98
N ARG A 47 -4.36 13.07 -5.19
CA ARG A 47 -3.05 13.74 -5.17
C ARG A 47 -1.94 12.82 -4.67
N LEU A 48 -2.23 11.97 -3.67
CA LEU A 48 -1.26 10.99 -3.18
C LEU A 48 -0.87 9.98 -4.26
N VAL A 49 -1.86 9.40 -4.94
CA VAL A 49 -1.62 8.44 -6.03
C VAL A 49 -0.85 9.10 -7.16
N ASP A 50 -1.28 10.28 -7.62
CA ASP A 50 -0.62 11.01 -8.70
C ASP A 50 0.83 11.36 -8.35
N LYS A 51 1.08 11.79 -7.10
CA LYS A 51 2.44 12.10 -6.62
C LYS A 51 3.31 10.85 -6.57
N ALA A 52 2.80 9.74 -6.03
CA ALA A 52 3.53 8.48 -5.96
C ALA A 52 3.89 7.96 -7.36
N MET A 53 2.94 7.99 -8.30
CA MET A 53 3.19 7.62 -9.70
C MET A 53 4.23 8.54 -10.36
N LYS A 54 4.12 9.85 -10.15
CA LYS A 54 5.08 10.85 -10.67
C LYS A 54 6.50 10.62 -10.13
N ASP A 55 6.61 10.18 -8.88
CA ASP A 55 7.90 9.89 -8.24
C ASP A 55 8.46 8.51 -8.63
N GLY A 56 7.76 7.77 -9.50
CA GLY A 56 8.20 6.45 -10.00
C GLY A 56 7.93 5.29 -9.04
N MET A 57 7.12 5.49 -7.99
CA MET A 57 6.73 4.41 -7.09
C MET A 57 5.80 3.43 -7.80
N LYS A 58 5.95 2.14 -7.50
CA LYS A 58 5.10 1.07 -8.04
C LYS A 58 3.79 0.87 -7.30
N GLY A 59 3.61 1.58 -6.18
CA GLY A 59 2.42 1.51 -5.33
C GLY A 59 2.50 2.48 -4.17
N ILE A 60 1.45 2.56 -3.39
CA ILE A 60 1.39 3.30 -2.13
C ILE A 60 0.38 2.64 -1.19
N ALA A 61 0.64 2.66 0.11
CA ALA A 61 -0.35 2.27 1.09
C ALA A 61 -1.23 3.45 1.50
N VAL A 62 -2.47 3.16 1.89
CA VAL A 62 -3.34 4.06 2.65
C VAL A 62 -3.59 3.40 4.00
N THR A 63 -3.23 4.11 5.08
CA THR A 63 -3.24 3.60 6.46
C THR A 63 -3.77 4.67 7.40
N ASP A 64 -5.01 5.11 7.18
CA ASP A 64 -5.65 6.14 7.98
C ASP A 64 -5.86 5.70 9.44
N HIS A 65 -5.96 6.66 10.34
CA HIS A 65 -6.13 6.46 11.78
C HIS A 65 -7.42 5.72 12.13
N GLY A 66 -7.31 4.45 12.47
CA GLY A 66 -8.40 3.62 12.98
C GLY A 66 -9.58 3.43 12.02
N ASN A 67 -9.42 3.72 10.74
CA ASN A 67 -10.50 3.62 9.75
C ASN A 67 -10.02 3.18 8.37
N MET A 68 -10.99 2.81 7.52
CA MET A 68 -10.81 2.43 6.13
C MET A 68 -11.73 3.22 5.19
N PHE A 69 -12.14 4.45 5.59
CA PHE A 69 -13.16 5.21 4.87
C PHE A 69 -12.73 5.57 3.44
N GLY A 70 -11.45 5.86 3.22
CA GLY A 70 -10.89 6.23 1.93
C GLY A 70 -10.62 5.06 0.97
N ILE A 71 -10.74 3.82 1.41
CA ILE A 71 -10.28 2.65 0.64
C ILE A 71 -11.05 2.48 -0.67
N LYS A 72 -12.37 2.73 -0.68
CA LYS A 72 -13.17 2.64 -1.91
C LYS A 72 -12.76 3.70 -2.93
N GLU A 73 -12.57 4.94 -2.49
CA GLU A 73 -12.08 6.03 -3.35
C GLU A 73 -10.68 5.69 -3.89
N PHE A 74 -9.80 5.24 -3.01
CA PHE A 74 -8.43 4.87 -3.35
C PHE A 74 -8.36 3.77 -4.40
N THR A 75 -9.07 2.65 -4.20
CA THR A 75 -9.06 1.52 -5.14
C THR A 75 -9.69 1.89 -6.48
N ASN A 76 -10.78 2.67 -6.47
CA ASN A 76 -11.41 3.15 -7.69
C ASN A 76 -10.48 4.08 -8.48
N TYR A 77 -9.80 5.01 -7.80
CA TYR A 77 -8.88 5.92 -8.46
C TYR A 77 -7.69 5.20 -9.07
N VAL A 78 -7.06 4.27 -8.34
CA VAL A 78 -5.97 3.44 -8.87
C VAL A 78 -6.44 2.58 -10.04
N ASN A 79 -7.63 1.98 -9.95
CA ASN A 79 -8.20 1.20 -11.06
C ASN A 79 -8.39 2.04 -12.32
N LYS A 80 -8.84 3.29 -12.18
CA LYS A 80 -8.95 4.25 -13.29
C LYS A 80 -7.58 4.52 -13.91
N LYS A 81 -6.53 4.77 -13.11
CA LYS A 81 -5.17 4.99 -13.60
C LYS A 81 -4.59 3.78 -14.31
N ASN A 82 -4.91 2.59 -13.84
CA ASN A 82 -4.47 1.31 -14.43
C ASN A 82 -5.29 0.89 -15.65
N GLY A 83 -6.31 1.64 -16.06
CA GLY A 83 -7.23 1.27 -17.13
C GLY A 83 -6.55 0.96 -18.46
N GLY A 84 -5.61 1.83 -18.88
CA GLY A 84 -4.83 1.63 -20.10
C GLY A 84 -4.01 0.34 -20.09
N PRO A 85 -3.07 0.16 -19.16
CA PRO A 85 -2.29 -1.07 -19.06
C PRO A 85 -3.14 -2.35 -18.92
N LYS A 86 -4.24 -2.31 -18.13
CA LYS A 86 -5.16 -3.46 -18.01
C LYS A 86 -5.87 -3.78 -19.32
N GLY A 87 -6.26 -2.76 -20.09
CA GLY A 87 -6.85 -2.94 -21.43
C GLY A 87 -5.86 -3.61 -22.36
N GLU A 88 -4.63 -3.10 -22.45
CA GLU A 88 -3.56 -3.66 -23.26
C GLU A 88 -3.29 -5.14 -22.93
N ILE A 89 -3.17 -5.47 -21.62
CA ILE A 89 -2.99 -6.85 -21.17
C ILE A 89 -4.16 -7.74 -21.60
N LYS A 90 -5.39 -7.26 -21.49
CA LYS A 90 -6.59 -8.02 -21.89
C LYS A 90 -6.59 -8.31 -23.38
N ASP A 91 -6.26 -7.31 -24.20
CA ASP A 91 -6.25 -7.45 -25.66
C ASP A 91 -5.13 -8.38 -26.14
N LEU A 92 -3.95 -8.28 -25.54
CA LEU A 92 -2.83 -9.19 -25.82
C LEU A 92 -3.15 -10.63 -25.41
N LYS A 93 -3.79 -10.86 -24.25
CA LYS A 93 -4.23 -12.19 -23.82
C LYS A 93 -5.27 -12.77 -24.78
N LYS A 94 -6.21 -11.93 -25.27
CA LYS A 94 -7.19 -12.35 -26.28
C LYS A 94 -6.52 -12.72 -27.59
N ARG A 95 -5.49 -11.95 -28.02
CA ARG A 95 -4.71 -12.25 -29.22
C ARG A 95 -3.98 -13.60 -29.10
N ILE A 96 -3.31 -13.85 -27.96
CA ILE A 96 -2.67 -15.15 -27.70
C ILE A 96 -3.68 -16.29 -27.82
N ALA A 97 -4.85 -16.19 -27.17
CA ALA A 97 -5.87 -17.21 -27.25
C ALA A 97 -6.38 -17.45 -28.68
N GLY A 98 -6.55 -16.38 -29.49
CA GLY A 98 -6.93 -16.50 -30.89
C GLY A 98 -5.85 -17.16 -31.77
N ILE A 99 -4.57 -16.97 -31.48
CA ILE A 99 -3.46 -17.65 -32.16
C ILE A 99 -3.42 -19.13 -31.76
N GLU A 100 -3.59 -19.44 -30.49
CA GLU A 100 -3.60 -20.81 -29.95
C GLU A 100 -4.78 -21.62 -30.49
N SER A 101 -5.97 -21.01 -30.59
CA SER A 101 -7.16 -21.65 -31.18
C SER A 101 -7.13 -21.76 -32.69
N GLY A 102 -6.23 -21.05 -33.38
CA GLY A 102 -6.16 -21.00 -34.84
C GLY A 102 -7.14 -20.02 -35.50
N GLU A 103 -7.86 -19.21 -34.72
CA GLU A 103 -8.74 -18.14 -35.24
C GLU A 103 -7.91 -16.98 -35.83
N ILE A 104 -6.70 -16.77 -35.36
CA ILE A 104 -5.76 -15.75 -35.86
C ILE A 104 -4.62 -16.49 -36.56
N ALA A 105 -4.55 -16.34 -37.91
CA ALA A 105 -3.43 -16.87 -38.68
C ALA A 105 -2.18 -16.01 -38.50
N CYS A 106 -1.03 -16.65 -38.29
CA CYS A 106 0.28 -16.01 -38.25
C CYS A 106 1.32 -17.00 -38.80
N GLU A 107 2.39 -16.46 -39.40
CA GLU A 107 3.46 -17.26 -40.00
C GLU A 107 4.28 -18.02 -38.95
N ASP A 108 4.61 -17.37 -37.84
CA ASP A 108 5.34 -17.96 -36.71
C ASP A 108 4.54 -17.75 -35.42
N LYS A 109 3.80 -18.79 -35.02
CA LYS A 109 2.96 -18.75 -33.81
C LYS A 109 3.76 -18.58 -32.54
N GLU A 110 4.91 -19.22 -32.43
CA GLU A 110 5.73 -19.20 -31.22
C GLU A 110 6.35 -17.82 -31.02
N ALA A 111 6.91 -17.22 -32.06
CA ALA A 111 7.48 -15.88 -32.01
C ALA A 111 6.41 -14.82 -31.68
N GLU A 112 5.22 -14.90 -32.29
CA GLU A 112 4.16 -13.93 -32.02
C GLU A 112 3.60 -14.03 -30.58
N ILE A 113 3.44 -15.24 -30.06
CA ILE A 113 3.04 -15.47 -28.67
C ILE A 113 4.11 -14.95 -27.71
N ALA A 114 5.40 -15.19 -28.01
CA ALA A 114 6.51 -14.66 -27.20
C ALA A 114 6.53 -13.14 -27.16
N ALA A 115 6.35 -12.48 -28.30
CA ALA A 115 6.26 -11.02 -28.39
C ALA A 115 5.04 -10.46 -27.62
N CYS A 116 3.90 -11.14 -27.67
CA CYS A 116 2.73 -10.76 -26.86
C CYS A 116 3.00 -10.90 -25.37
N LYS A 117 3.65 -11.96 -24.92
CA LYS A 117 4.03 -12.18 -23.51
C LYS A 117 5.01 -11.11 -23.02
N GLU A 118 5.98 -10.70 -23.81
CA GLU A 118 6.90 -9.61 -23.48
C GLU A 118 6.15 -8.29 -23.27
N LYS A 119 5.26 -7.93 -24.20
CA LYS A 119 4.40 -6.74 -24.06
C LYS A 119 3.48 -6.81 -22.83
N ILE A 120 2.97 -7.98 -22.50
CA ILE A 120 2.19 -8.17 -21.27
C ILE A 120 3.06 -7.87 -20.05
N ALA A 121 4.27 -8.39 -19.97
CA ALA A 121 5.19 -8.12 -18.87
C ALA A 121 5.54 -6.61 -18.74
N GLU A 122 5.74 -5.93 -19.87
CA GLU A 122 5.93 -4.48 -19.88
C GLU A 122 4.69 -3.72 -19.36
N ALA A 123 3.49 -4.12 -19.80
CA ALA A 123 2.24 -3.52 -19.35
C ALA A 123 1.97 -3.80 -17.86
N GLU A 124 2.28 -5.00 -17.37
CA GLU A 124 2.20 -5.35 -15.94
C GLU A 124 3.16 -4.50 -15.10
N ASN A 125 4.35 -4.21 -15.59
CA ASN A 125 5.30 -3.31 -14.94
C ASN A 125 4.82 -1.85 -14.84
N LYS A 126 3.87 -1.44 -15.67
CA LYS A 126 3.23 -0.11 -15.61
C LYS A 126 2.09 -0.03 -14.59
N LEU A 127 1.61 -1.17 -14.07
CA LEU A 127 0.52 -1.19 -13.11
C LEU A 127 0.95 -0.60 -11.77
N PHE A 128 0.17 0.35 -11.27
CA PHE A 128 0.32 0.91 -9.93
C PHE A 128 -0.46 0.07 -8.91
N LYS A 129 0.18 -0.31 -7.80
CA LYS A 129 -0.40 -1.21 -6.81
C LYS A 129 -1.03 -0.44 -5.64
N PRO A 130 -2.35 -0.52 -5.41
CA PRO A 130 -2.96 -0.03 -4.19
C PRO A 130 -2.65 -1.01 -3.05
N ILE A 131 -2.10 -0.50 -1.94
CA ILE A 131 -1.86 -1.28 -0.73
C ILE A 131 -2.86 -0.81 0.32
N ILE A 132 -3.77 -1.71 0.68
CA ILE A 132 -4.86 -1.42 1.62
C ILE A 132 -4.38 -1.69 3.04
N GLY A 133 -4.54 -0.71 3.92
CA GLY A 133 -4.17 -0.83 5.32
C GLY A 133 -4.96 0.07 6.24
N CYS A 134 -4.57 0.04 7.50
CA CYS A 134 -5.07 0.90 8.56
C CYS A 134 -3.99 1.07 9.63
N GLU A 135 -3.81 2.27 10.15
CA GLU A 135 -3.08 2.47 11.39
C GLU A 135 -4.03 2.21 12.55
N MET A 136 -3.91 1.04 13.15
CA MET A 136 -4.80 0.61 14.22
C MET A 136 -4.29 1.08 15.59
N TYR A 137 -5.22 1.30 16.51
CA TYR A 137 -4.93 1.52 17.92
C TYR A 137 -5.04 0.20 18.66
N VAL A 138 -3.93 -0.32 19.18
CA VAL A 138 -3.89 -1.58 19.96
C VAL A 138 -3.96 -1.25 21.43
N ALA A 139 -5.03 -1.69 22.11
CA ALA A 139 -5.22 -1.46 23.54
C ALA A 139 -4.03 -2.01 24.35
N ARG A 140 -3.61 -1.27 25.36
CA ARG A 140 -2.49 -1.67 26.24
C ARG A 140 -2.83 -2.90 27.10
N ARG A 141 -4.10 -3.03 27.43
CA ARG A 141 -4.70 -4.20 28.10
C ARG A 141 -5.57 -4.95 27.07
N THR A 142 -6.85 -5.05 27.31
CA THR A 142 -7.84 -5.58 26.38
C THR A 142 -8.82 -4.49 25.96
N MET A 143 -9.46 -4.62 24.79
CA MET A 143 -10.30 -3.56 24.22
C MET A 143 -11.61 -3.32 25.01
N ASP A 144 -12.02 -4.28 25.85
CA ASP A 144 -13.18 -4.18 26.76
C ASP A 144 -12.89 -3.26 27.96
N LYS A 145 -11.61 -3.09 28.36
CA LYS A 145 -11.22 -2.20 29.44
C LYS A 145 -11.35 -0.74 29.00
N LYS A 146 -12.14 0.03 29.76
CA LYS A 146 -12.49 1.43 29.45
C LYS A 146 -12.37 2.30 30.72
N GLU A 147 -11.21 2.23 31.38
CA GLU A 147 -10.98 2.78 32.71
C GLU A 147 -9.87 3.83 32.70
N GLY A 148 -10.25 5.10 32.53
CA GLY A 148 -9.31 6.24 32.65
C GLY A 148 -8.22 6.31 31.58
N LYS A 149 -7.20 7.10 31.86
CA LYS A 149 -6.12 7.44 30.92
C LYS A 149 -5.38 6.24 30.27
N PRO A 150 -5.10 5.13 30.98
CA PRO A 150 -4.39 4.01 30.38
C PRO A 150 -5.12 3.38 29.18
N ASP A 151 -6.44 3.45 29.17
CA ASP A 151 -7.28 2.82 28.14
C ASP A 151 -7.77 3.81 27.06
N GLN A 152 -7.60 5.11 27.23
CA GLN A 152 -8.09 6.13 26.28
C GLN A 152 -7.44 6.06 24.91
N SER A 153 -6.24 5.48 24.83
CA SER A 153 -5.49 5.31 23.59
C SER A 153 -4.76 3.98 23.61
N GLY A 154 -4.44 3.47 22.42
CA GLY A 154 -3.60 2.30 22.24
C GLY A 154 -2.23 2.64 21.67
N TYR A 155 -1.45 1.60 21.42
CA TYR A 155 -0.25 1.70 20.60
C TYR A 155 -0.64 1.72 19.12
N HIS A 156 0.04 2.52 18.33
CA HIS A 156 -0.15 2.53 16.88
C HIS A 156 0.48 1.26 16.25
N LEU A 157 -0.26 0.65 15.35
CA LEU A 157 0.18 -0.53 14.61
C LEU A 157 -0.29 -0.42 13.16
N ILE A 158 0.64 -0.53 12.22
CA ILE A 158 0.27 -0.57 10.81
C ILE A 158 -0.11 -1.99 10.45
N VAL A 159 -1.32 -2.15 9.93
CA VAL A 159 -1.85 -3.43 9.47
C VAL A 159 -2.23 -3.31 8.00
N LEU A 160 -1.61 -4.14 7.17
CA LEU A 160 -1.79 -4.15 5.72
C LEU A 160 -2.44 -5.46 5.27
N ALA A 161 -3.36 -5.38 4.32
CA ALA A 161 -3.94 -6.56 3.68
C ALA A 161 -2.98 -7.13 2.62
N LYS A 162 -2.55 -8.38 2.80
CA LYS A 162 -1.69 -9.11 1.85
C LYS A 162 -2.51 -9.70 0.69
N ASN A 163 -3.73 -10.11 0.96
CA ASN A 163 -4.64 -10.78 0.02
C ASN A 163 -6.10 -10.51 0.40
N GLU A 164 -7.03 -11.10 -0.32
CA GLU A 164 -8.48 -10.94 -0.10
C GLU A 164 -8.91 -11.39 1.30
N LYS A 165 -8.39 -12.51 1.81
CA LYS A 165 -8.63 -12.96 3.19
C LYS A 165 -8.20 -11.92 4.21
N GLY A 166 -7.00 -11.37 4.03
CA GLY A 166 -6.47 -10.28 4.88
C GLY A 166 -7.32 -9.02 4.79
N TYR A 167 -7.80 -8.65 3.60
CA TYR A 167 -8.71 -7.52 3.45
C TYR A 167 -10.01 -7.70 4.26
N HIS A 168 -10.64 -8.85 4.16
CA HIS A 168 -11.84 -9.16 4.96
C HIS A 168 -11.54 -9.22 6.47
N ASN A 169 -10.39 -9.73 6.87
CA ASN A 169 -9.97 -9.75 8.26
C ASN A 169 -9.69 -8.34 8.79
N LEU A 170 -9.06 -7.48 7.98
CA LEU A 170 -8.82 -6.07 8.34
C LEU A 170 -10.16 -5.32 8.53
N ILE A 171 -11.14 -5.53 7.64
CA ILE A 171 -12.49 -4.97 7.79
C ILE A 171 -13.11 -5.40 9.13
N LYS A 172 -13.00 -6.68 9.49
CA LYS A 172 -13.52 -7.19 10.77
C LYS A 172 -12.83 -6.53 11.96
N LEU A 173 -11.50 -6.44 11.93
CA LEU A 173 -10.72 -5.80 13.00
C LEU A 173 -11.13 -4.33 13.18
N VAL A 174 -11.19 -3.56 12.09
CA VAL A 174 -11.59 -2.16 12.13
C VAL A 174 -13.04 -2.00 12.61
N SER A 175 -13.96 -2.80 12.08
CA SER A 175 -15.38 -2.73 12.49
C SER A 175 -15.57 -3.06 13.98
N ARG A 176 -14.87 -4.09 14.47
CA ARG A 176 -14.93 -4.48 15.89
C ARG A 176 -14.27 -3.44 16.79
N ALA A 177 -13.20 -2.80 16.35
CA ALA A 177 -12.58 -1.70 17.06
C ALA A 177 -13.56 -0.53 17.28
N TRP A 178 -14.39 -0.23 16.28
CA TRP A 178 -15.43 0.81 16.39
C TRP A 178 -16.62 0.38 17.23
N THR A 179 -17.13 -0.83 17.05
CA THR A 179 -18.39 -1.27 17.70
C THR A 179 -18.18 -1.78 19.12
N MET A 180 -17.03 -2.38 19.42
CA MET A 180 -16.75 -3.02 20.70
C MET A 180 -15.63 -2.33 21.48
N GLY A 181 -14.56 -1.95 20.77
CA GLY A 181 -13.32 -1.43 21.36
C GLY A 181 -13.27 0.08 21.55
N TYR A 182 -14.31 0.83 21.13
CA TYR A 182 -14.28 2.26 21.17
C TYR A 182 -14.24 2.81 22.60
N TYR A 183 -13.17 3.54 22.90
CA TYR A 183 -13.01 4.38 24.08
C TYR A 183 -12.05 5.50 23.77
N MET A 184 -12.56 6.67 23.44
CA MET A 184 -11.88 7.83 22.87
C MET A 184 -11.23 7.56 21.49
N ARG A 185 -10.88 6.33 21.18
CA ARG A 185 -10.33 5.83 19.91
C ARG A 185 -10.90 4.45 19.61
N PRO A 186 -11.02 4.05 18.33
CA PRO A 186 -11.41 2.69 17.95
C PRO A 186 -10.22 1.75 18.18
N ARG A 187 -10.26 0.98 19.27
CA ARG A 187 -9.14 0.11 19.70
C ARG A 187 -9.43 -1.36 19.38
N THR A 188 -8.44 -2.01 18.83
CA THR A 188 -8.35 -3.47 18.84
C THR A 188 -7.45 -3.93 20.01
N ASP A 189 -7.28 -5.24 20.18
CA ASP A 189 -6.31 -5.81 21.11
C ASP A 189 -5.58 -7.01 20.50
N ARG A 190 -4.69 -7.62 21.28
CA ARG A 190 -3.89 -8.77 20.82
C ARG A 190 -4.75 -9.99 20.54
N ASN A 191 -5.82 -10.22 21.30
CA ASN A 191 -6.71 -11.35 21.12
C ASN A 191 -7.47 -11.26 19.78
N GLU A 192 -7.95 -10.07 19.42
CA GLU A 192 -8.60 -9.84 18.14
C GLU A 192 -7.61 -9.92 16.97
N LEU A 193 -6.38 -9.39 17.15
CA LEU A 193 -5.34 -9.50 16.14
C LEU A 193 -4.95 -10.96 15.92
N GLU A 194 -4.79 -11.76 16.98
CA GLU A 194 -4.50 -13.19 16.87
C GLU A 194 -5.62 -13.97 16.17
N LYS A 195 -6.86 -13.63 16.45
CA LYS A 195 -8.04 -14.26 15.82
C LYS A 195 -8.15 -13.97 14.31
N TYR A 196 -7.76 -12.76 13.87
CA TYR A 196 -7.95 -12.29 12.50
C TYR A 196 -6.64 -11.98 11.76
N HIS A 197 -5.50 -12.56 12.17
CA HIS A 197 -4.19 -12.26 11.59
C HIS A 197 -3.97 -12.80 10.18
N GLU A 198 -4.71 -13.84 9.78
CA GLU A 198 -4.50 -14.52 8.50
C GLU A 198 -4.61 -13.55 7.32
N GLY A 199 -3.59 -13.55 6.45
CA GLY A 199 -3.52 -12.67 5.28
C GLY A 199 -3.18 -11.22 5.58
N LEU A 200 -2.72 -10.91 6.80
CA LEU A 200 -2.26 -9.59 7.19
C LEU A 200 -0.74 -9.51 7.25
N ILE A 201 -0.22 -8.32 6.97
CA ILE A 201 1.17 -7.92 7.23
C ILE A 201 1.11 -6.83 8.29
N VAL A 202 1.97 -6.95 9.30
CA VAL A 202 2.02 -6.01 10.42
C VAL A 202 3.38 -5.34 10.45
N CYS A 203 3.40 -4.02 10.60
CA CYS A 203 4.61 -3.23 10.77
C CYS A 203 4.53 -2.42 12.07
N SER A 204 5.69 -2.22 12.74
CA SER A 204 5.77 -1.20 13.78
C SER A 204 5.44 0.16 13.16
N ALA A 205 4.58 0.93 13.81
CA ALA A 205 4.13 2.22 13.29
C ALA A 205 5.18 3.34 13.51
N CYS A 206 4.71 4.49 13.96
CA CYS A 206 5.50 5.66 14.29
C CYS A 206 5.97 5.61 15.76
N ILE A 207 6.43 6.76 16.30
CA ILE A 207 6.77 6.93 17.72
C ILE A 207 5.60 6.61 18.68
N GLY A 208 4.36 6.54 18.15
CA GLY A 208 3.17 6.08 18.88
C GLY A 208 3.07 4.57 19.04
N GLY A 209 3.92 3.80 18.35
CA GLY A 209 3.95 2.33 18.41
C GLY A 209 4.44 1.78 19.73
N GLU A 210 4.19 0.48 19.96
CA GLU A 210 4.62 -0.19 21.19
C GLU A 210 6.14 -0.29 21.30
N ILE A 211 6.81 -0.65 20.19
CA ILE A 211 8.28 -0.84 20.16
C ILE A 211 9.01 0.49 20.45
N PRO A 212 8.68 1.61 19.79
CA PRO A 212 9.37 2.87 20.07
C PRO A 212 9.10 3.45 21.47
N LYS A 213 8.05 2.99 22.17
CA LYS A 213 7.69 3.46 23.52
C LYS A 213 8.26 2.64 24.66
N LYS A 214 8.95 1.55 24.35
CA LYS A 214 9.71 0.73 25.30
C LYS A 214 11.17 1.14 25.34
#